data_465419a6ec0fed7ce7b2e5f2d1a9d56d
#
_entry.id   465419a6ec0fed7ce7b2e5f2d1a9d56d
#
_cell.length_a   1.000
_cell.length_b   1.000
_cell.length_c   1.000
_cell.angle_alpha   90.00
_cell.angle_beta   90.00
_cell.angle_gamma   90.00
#
_symmetry.space_group_name_H-M   'P 1'
#
loop_
_entity.id
_entity.type
_entity.pdbx_description
1 polymer ?
#
loop_
_entity_poly.entity_id
_entity_poly.type
_entity_poly.pdbx_seq_one_letter_code
_entity_poly.pdbx_strand_id
1 'polypeptide(L)'
;CLSGSNEKEKKALESYGRNLGLAFQIADDALDFYAKEKLFGKEIGKDFFEGKVTLPLITIFQKGNDEEKSFLNEIMKKEKRTEEDFSETLALIYKYKAVEATFKKAEYFVNVSFDALAIFPDTEDKKILQNLTSFSLNRSF
;
A
#
# COMPACT_ATOMS: atom_id res chain seq x y z
N CYS A 1 4.77 7.28 -28.41
CA CYS A 1 4.65 6.06 -29.18
C CYS A 1 5.88 5.17 -29.02
N LEU A 2 5.65 3.92 -28.84
CA LEU A 2 6.71 2.97 -28.69
C LEU A 2 7.16 2.37 -30.01
N SER A 3 6.59 2.85 -31.09
CA SER A 3 7.02 2.46 -32.42
C SER A 3 8.49 2.76 -32.57
N GLY A 4 9.28 1.72 -32.85
CA GLY A 4 10.72 1.87 -32.95
C GLY A 4 11.45 1.94 -31.63
N SER A 5 10.75 1.93 -30.50
CA SER A 5 11.43 1.91 -29.21
C SER A 5 12.07 0.55 -28.99
N ASN A 6 13.16 0.56 -28.25
CA ASN A 6 13.88 -0.66 -27.95
C ASN A 6 13.25 -1.40 -26.75
N GLU A 7 13.71 -2.61 -26.50
CA GLU A 7 13.22 -3.42 -25.41
C GLU A 7 13.44 -2.76 -24.04
N LYS A 8 14.49 -1.96 -23.89
CA LYS A 8 14.74 -1.25 -22.64
C LYS A 8 13.66 -0.27 -22.29
N GLU A 9 13.20 0.50 -23.27
CA GLU A 9 12.13 1.49 -23.08
C GLU A 9 10.82 0.80 -22.72
N LYS A 10 10.52 -0.30 -23.42
CA LYS A 10 9.33 -1.08 -23.15
C LYS A 10 9.33 -1.63 -21.73
N LYS A 11 10.45 -2.23 -21.31
CA LYS A 11 10.60 -2.76 -19.96
C LYS A 11 10.52 -1.67 -18.90
N ALA A 12 11.05 -0.48 -19.20
CA ALA A 12 10.97 0.65 -18.28
C ALA A 12 9.53 1.07 -18.03
N LEU A 13 8.71 1.14 -19.08
CA LEU A 13 7.29 1.48 -18.94
C LEU A 13 6.52 0.39 -18.20
N GLU A 14 6.83 -0.86 -18.46
CA GLU A 14 6.22 -1.97 -17.73
C GLU A 14 6.57 -1.91 -16.24
N SER A 15 7.84 -1.64 -15.95
CA SER A 15 8.30 -1.50 -14.57
C SER A 15 7.62 -0.32 -13.88
N TYR A 16 7.53 0.83 -14.55
CA TYR A 16 6.83 1.99 -14.03
C TYR A 16 5.40 1.66 -13.65
N GLY A 17 4.65 1.07 -14.57
CA GLY A 17 3.23 0.75 -14.34
C GLY A 17 3.03 -0.28 -13.24
N ARG A 18 3.86 -1.32 -13.23
CA ARG A 18 3.77 -2.38 -12.24
C ARG A 18 4.05 -1.86 -10.83
N ASN A 19 5.12 -1.09 -10.68
CA ASN A 19 5.51 -0.60 -9.37
C ASN A 19 4.56 0.48 -8.86
N LEU A 20 4.05 1.32 -9.75
CA LEU A 20 3.06 2.31 -9.35
C LEU A 20 1.75 1.63 -8.92
N GLY A 21 1.33 0.58 -9.63
CA GLY A 21 0.15 -0.21 -9.25
C GLY A 21 0.32 -0.88 -7.90
N LEU A 22 1.51 -1.44 -7.63
CA LEU A 22 1.82 -2.00 -6.32
C LEU A 22 1.76 -0.95 -5.22
N ALA A 23 2.29 0.25 -5.49
CA ALA A 23 2.25 1.34 -4.52
C ALA A 23 0.81 1.72 -4.18
N PHE A 24 -0.06 1.82 -5.17
CA PHE A 24 -1.48 2.10 -4.95
C PHE A 24 -2.14 1.02 -4.10
N GLN A 25 -1.87 -0.24 -4.42
CA GLN A 25 -2.45 -1.37 -3.68
C GLN A 25 -2.00 -1.36 -2.22
N ILE A 26 -0.71 -1.12 -2.00
CA ILE A 26 -0.13 -1.09 -0.66
C ILE A 26 -0.70 0.07 0.15
N ALA A 27 -0.81 1.25 -0.46
CA ALA A 27 -1.40 2.41 0.19
C ALA A 27 -2.87 2.16 0.55
N ASP A 28 -3.60 1.50 -0.33
CA ASP A 28 -4.99 1.15 -0.08
C ASP A 28 -5.13 0.23 1.13
N ASP A 29 -4.22 -0.74 1.26
CA ASP A 29 -4.19 -1.64 2.42
C ASP A 29 -3.97 -0.86 3.73
N ALA A 30 -3.10 0.14 3.69
CA ALA A 30 -2.84 0.98 4.86
C ALA A 30 -4.06 1.82 5.24
N LEU A 31 -4.79 2.31 4.26
CA LEU A 31 -5.97 3.14 4.49
C LEU A 31 -7.08 2.39 5.22
N ASP A 32 -7.10 1.07 5.15
CA ASP A 32 -8.09 0.26 5.86
C ASP A 32 -8.03 0.48 7.37
N PHE A 33 -6.86 0.84 7.89
CA PHE A 33 -6.64 1.06 9.32
C PHE A 33 -6.37 2.51 9.67
N TYR A 34 -6.51 3.41 8.69
CA TYR A 34 -6.28 4.83 8.93
C TYR A 34 -7.51 5.43 9.60
N ALA A 35 -7.33 5.91 10.82
CA ALA A 35 -8.45 6.27 11.69
C ALA A 35 -9.12 7.62 11.40
N LYS A 36 -8.81 8.23 10.30
CA LYS A 36 -9.50 9.43 9.86
C LYS A 36 -10.72 9.06 9.06
N GLU A 37 -11.56 10.03 8.78
CA GLU A 37 -12.80 9.83 8.05
C GLU A 37 -12.62 9.03 6.76
N LYS A 38 -13.72 8.58 6.19
CA LYS A 38 -13.74 7.89 4.92
C LYS A 38 -12.93 8.67 3.88
N LEU A 39 -11.88 8.06 3.36
CA LEU A 39 -11.10 8.64 2.28
C LEU A 39 -11.43 7.90 0.99
N PHE A 40 -11.69 8.65 -0.06
CA PHE A 40 -11.98 8.10 -1.38
C PHE A 40 -13.15 7.12 -1.38
N GLY A 41 -14.11 7.31 -0.47
CA GLY A 41 -15.29 6.48 -0.41
C GLY A 41 -15.09 5.12 0.24
N LYS A 42 -13.90 4.83 0.72
CA LYS A 42 -13.60 3.56 1.39
C LYS A 42 -13.98 3.62 2.86
N GLU A 43 -14.67 2.61 3.34
CA GLU A 43 -14.98 2.49 4.76
C GLU A 43 -13.77 1.94 5.51
N ILE A 44 -13.55 2.46 6.72
CA ILE A 44 -12.45 1.98 7.56
C ILE A 44 -12.73 0.56 8.01
N GLY A 45 -11.74 -0.31 7.85
CA GLY A 45 -11.84 -1.69 8.31
C GLY A 45 -12.51 -2.64 7.34
N LYS A 46 -12.87 -2.19 6.15
CA LYS A 46 -13.56 -3.05 5.19
C LYS A 46 -12.82 -4.36 4.92
N ASP A 47 -11.53 -4.28 4.62
CA ASP A 47 -10.72 -5.47 4.33
C ASP A 47 -10.62 -6.36 5.56
N PHE A 48 -10.45 -5.75 6.73
CA PHE A 48 -10.38 -6.47 7.99
C PHE A 48 -11.67 -7.29 8.24
N PHE A 49 -12.82 -6.63 8.11
CA PHE A 49 -14.10 -7.29 8.36
C PHE A 49 -14.40 -8.38 7.35
N GLU A 50 -13.86 -8.27 6.15
CA GLU A 50 -13.97 -9.32 5.12
C GLU A 50 -12.99 -10.48 5.35
N GLY A 51 -12.11 -10.37 6.33
CA GLY A 51 -11.14 -11.42 6.64
C GLY A 51 -9.88 -11.38 5.79
N LYS A 52 -9.64 -10.27 5.13
CA LYS A 52 -8.47 -10.12 4.27
C LYS A 52 -7.23 -9.77 5.11
N VAL A 53 -6.17 -10.54 4.94
CA VAL A 53 -4.88 -10.25 5.60
C VAL A 53 -4.07 -9.33 4.71
N THR A 54 -3.84 -8.11 5.18
CA THR A 54 -3.14 -7.07 4.43
C THR A 54 -1.82 -6.73 5.08
N LEU A 55 -1.01 -5.88 4.45
CA LEU A 55 0.34 -5.58 4.95
C LEU A 55 0.40 -5.06 6.38
N PRO A 56 -0.50 -4.20 6.84
CA PRO A 56 -0.46 -3.80 8.25
C PRO A 56 -0.59 -4.98 9.21
N LEU A 57 -1.45 -5.95 8.89
CA LEU A 57 -1.58 -7.16 9.72
C LEU A 57 -0.33 -8.01 9.64
N ILE A 58 0.26 -8.12 8.47
CA ILE A 58 1.51 -8.86 8.28
C ILE A 58 2.62 -8.26 9.16
N THR A 59 2.66 -6.94 9.28
CA THR A 59 3.61 -6.26 10.15
C THR A 59 3.48 -6.74 11.60
N ILE A 60 2.25 -6.91 12.08
CA ILE A 60 2.02 -7.41 13.43
C ILE A 60 2.51 -8.86 13.55
N PHE A 61 2.23 -9.69 12.54
CA PHE A 61 2.72 -11.08 12.53
C PHE A 61 4.25 -11.17 12.54
N GLN A 62 4.92 -10.16 12.01
CA GLN A 62 6.38 -10.12 11.99
C GLN A 62 6.97 -9.57 13.29
N LYS A 63 6.35 -8.56 13.88
CA LYS A 63 6.91 -7.82 15.01
C LYS A 63 6.27 -8.14 16.36
N GLY A 64 5.07 -8.68 16.37
CA GLY A 64 4.33 -8.94 17.58
C GLY A 64 4.93 -10.07 18.42
N ASN A 65 4.56 -10.11 19.69
CA ASN A 65 4.90 -11.23 20.55
C ASN A 65 3.95 -12.41 20.29
N ASP A 66 4.20 -13.54 20.96
CA ASP A 66 3.41 -14.74 20.72
C ASP A 66 1.92 -14.57 21.06
N GLU A 67 1.61 -13.85 22.12
CA GLU A 67 0.22 -13.59 22.51
C GLU A 67 -0.50 -12.75 21.44
N GLU A 68 0.16 -11.72 20.94
CA GLU A 68 -0.40 -10.83 19.93
C GLU A 68 -0.62 -11.55 18.62
N LYS A 69 0.32 -12.38 18.23
CA LYS A 69 0.20 -13.19 17.01
C LYS A 69 -0.94 -14.19 17.12
N SER A 70 -1.05 -14.87 18.28
CA SER A 70 -2.12 -15.82 18.52
C SER A 70 -3.48 -15.15 18.51
N PHE A 71 -3.59 -13.99 19.16
CA PHE A 71 -4.81 -13.20 19.18
C PHE A 71 -5.26 -12.86 17.76
N LEU A 72 -4.36 -12.32 16.97
CA LEU A 72 -4.68 -11.90 15.60
C LEU A 72 -5.04 -13.10 14.73
N ASN A 73 -4.31 -14.20 14.89
CA ASN A 73 -4.58 -15.42 14.14
C ASN A 73 -5.99 -15.96 14.43
N GLU A 74 -6.40 -15.96 15.71
CA GLU A 74 -7.73 -16.39 16.12
C GLU A 74 -8.82 -15.51 15.51
N ILE A 75 -8.61 -14.19 15.57
CA ILE A 75 -9.58 -13.25 15.03
C ILE A 75 -9.74 -13.39 13.51
N MET A 76 -8.65 -13.58 12.80
CA MET A 76 -8.69 -13.67 11.34
C MET A 76 -9.27 -15.01 10.86
N LYS A 77 -9.38 -16.01 11.73
CA LYS A 77 -10.02 -17.27 11.40
C LYS A 77 -11.54 -17.25 11.56
N LYS A 78 -12.09 -16.26 12.24
CA LYS A 78 -13.53 -16.15 12.45
C LYS A 78 -14.25 -15.91 11.12
N GLU A 79 -15.48 -16.38 11.02
CA GLU A 79 -16.32 -16.04 9.88
C GLU A 79 -16.68 -14.57 9.88
N LYS A 80 -16.94 -14.00 11.07
CA LYS A 80 -17.27 -12.60 11.23
C LYS A 80 -16.43 -12.00 12.34
N ARG A 81 -15.89 -10.82 12.10
CA ARG A 81 -15.15 -10.05 13.09
C ARG A 81 -16.06 -8.96 13.65
N THR A 82 -15.86 -8.63 14.91
CA THR A 82 -16.67 -7.62 15.61
C THR A 82 -15.96 -6.28 15.63
N GLU A 83 -16.70 -5.24 16.00
CA GLU A 83 -16.11 -3.91 16.21
C GLU A 83 -15.04 -3.94 17.30
N GLU A 84 -15.25 -4.78 18.32
CA GLU A 84 -14.28 -4.95 19.38
C GLU A 84 -12.99 -5.59 18.84
N ASP A 85 -13.13 -6.61 17.99
CA ASP A 85 -11.98 -7.22 17.32
C ASP A 85 -11.20 -6.18 16.54
N PHE A 86 -11.89 -5.28 15.85
CA PHE A 86 -11.25 -4.21 15.10
C PHE A 86 -10.53 -3.24 16.02
N SER A 87 -11.16 -2.83 17.12
CA SER A 87 -10.56 -1.90 18.08
C SER A 87 -9.27 -2.47 18.67
N GLU A 88 -9.30 -3.74 19.05
CA GLU A 88 -8.13 -4.39 19.63
C GLU A 88 -7.01 -4.54 18.59
N THR A 89 -7.39 -4.88 17.35
CA THR A 89 -6.41 -4.97 16.26
C THR A 89 -5.83 -3.60 15.95
N LEU A 90 -6.66 -2.56 15.97
CA LEU A 90 -6.20 -1.20 15.72
C LEU A 90 -5.17 -0.75 16.78
N ALA A 91 -5.36 -1.16 18.04
CA ALA A 91 -4.38 -0.88 19.07
C ALA A 91 -3.01 -1.50 18.74
N LEU A 92 -2.99 -2.72 18.20
CA LEU A 92 -1.74 -3.35 17.76
C LEU A 92 -1.15 -2.64 16.54
N ILE A 93 -1.99 -2.21 15.63
CA ILE A 93 -1.57 -1.42 14.45
C ILE A 93 -0.82 -0.17 14.91
N TYR A 94 -1.37 0.55 15.89
CA TYR A 94 -0.73 1.75 16.43
C TYR A 94 0.54 1.42 17.20
N LYS A 95 0.50 0.36 18.00
CA LYS A 95 1.66 -0.04 18.81
C LYS A 95 2.89 -0.31 17.95
N TYR A 96 2.72 -0.97 16.83
CA TYR A 96 3.84 -1.34 15.93
C TYR A 96 4.01 -0.39 14.77
N LYS A 97 3.26 0.70 14.73
CA LYS A 97 3.29 1.68 13.64
C LYS A 97 3.16 1.01 12.28
N ALA A 98 2.21 0.09 12.19
CA ALA A 98 2.02 -0.73 11.00
C ALA A 98 1.52 0.07 9.80
N VAL A 99 0.71 1.11 10.01
CA VAL A 99 0.26 1.99 8.93
C VAL A 99 1.45 2.74 8.34
N GLU A 100 2.28 3.32 9.20
CA GLU A 100 3.45 4.08 8.77
C GLU A 100 4.44 3.17 8.02
N ALA A 101 4.64 1.95 8.51
CA ALA A 101 5.52 0.99 7.84
C ALA A 101 4.98 0.61 6.46
N THR A 102 3.66 0.49 6.35
CA THR A 102 3.02 0.16 5.07
C THR A 102 3.14 1.31 4.09
N PHE A 103 2.95 2.56 4.53
CA PHE A 103 3.14 3.72 3.67
C PHE A 103 4.60 3.85 3.19
N LYS A 104 5.56 3.54 4.05
CA LYS A 104 6.97 3.55 3.64
C LYS A 104 7.23 2.53 2.53
N LYS A 105 6.57 1.40 2.60
CA LYS A 105 6.69 0.39 1.56
C LYS A 105 6.07 0.88 0.25
N ALA A 106 4.93 1.55 0.33
CA ALA A 106 4.30 2.15 -0.84
C ALA A 106 5.23 3.20 -1.45
N GLU A 107 5.84 4.04 -0.63
CA GLU A 107 6.79 5.06 -1.07
C GLU A 107 7.99 4.44 -1.79
N TYR A 108 8.49 3.31 -1.29
CA TYR A 108 9.57 2.60 -1.97
C TYR A 108 9.19 2.26 -3.42
N PHE A 109 7.98 1.72 -3.63
CA PHE A 109 7.54 1.36 -4.97
C PHE A 109 7.24 2.58 -5.85
N VAL A 110 6.79 3.67 -5.26
CA VAL A 110 6.65 4.94 -5.99
C VAL A 110 8.01 5.39 -6.50
N ASN A 111 9.03 5.33 -5.65
CA ASN A 111 10.39 5.73 -6.03
C ASN A 111 10.97 4.82 -7.10
N VAL A 112 10.71 3.51 -7.02
CA VAL A 112 11.14 2.57 -8.06
C VAL A 112 10.47 2.91 -9.39
N SER A 113 9.18 3.23 -9.38
CA SER A 113 8.47 3.60 -10.61
C SER A 113 9.01 4.89 -11.20
N PHE A 114 9.30 5.89 -10.36
CA PHE A 114 9.89 7.14 -10.79
C PHE A 114 11.25 6.91 -11.44
N ASP A 115 12.10 6.09 -10.79
CA ASP A 115 13.43 5.79 -11.28
C ASP A 115 13.40 5.04 -12.63
N ALA A 116 12.37 4.25 -12.87
CA ALA A 116 12.22 3.54 -14.13
C ALA A 116 12.11 4.49 -15.32
N LEU A 117 11.70 5.74 -15.10
CA LEU A 117 11.58 6.74 -16.16
C LEU A 117 12.91 7.40 -16.51
N ALA A 118 13.98 7.11 -15.77
CA ALA A 118 15.27 7.79 -15.95
C ALA A 118 15.89 7.60 -17.33
N ILE A 119 15.58 6.49 -18.01
CA ILE A 119 16.14 6.22 -19.34
C ILE A 119 15.49 7.05 -20.46
N PHE A 120 14.37 7.69 -20.15
CA PHE A 120 13.65 8.48 -21.15
C PHE A 120 14.18 9.93 -21.19
N PRO A 121 14.18 10.56 -22.38
CA PRO A 121 14.57 11.98 -22.45
C PRO A 121 13.55 12.87 -21.74
N ASP A 122 14.00 14.05 -21.33
CA ASP A 122 13.13 15.01 -20.65
C ASP A 122 12.11 15.59 -21.65
N THR A 123 10.90 15.06 -21.59
CA THR A 123 9.79 15.47 -22.43
C THR A 123 8.59 15.79 -21.55
N GLU A 124 7.56 16.40 -22.16
CA GLU A 124 6.32 16.66 -21.45
C GLU A 124 5.67 15.36 -20.97
N ASP A 125 5.75 14.31 -21.79
CA ASP A 125 5.19 12.99 -21.43
C ASP A 125 5.86 12.43 -20.20
N LYS A 126 7.19 12.54 -20.12
CA LYS A 126 7.93 12.08 -18.96
C LYS A 126 7.53 12.86 -17.71
N LYS A 127 7.36 14.18 -17.83
CA LYS A 127 6.92 15.02 -16.72
C LYS A 127 5.54 14.63 -16.22
N ILE A 128 4.62 14.31 -17.14
CA ILE A 128 3.29 13.85 -16.77
C ILE A 128 3.38 12.58 -15.94
N LEU A 129 4.17 11.60 -16.38
CA LEU A 129 4.35 10.35 -15.65
C LEU A 129 5.00 10.57 -14.28
N GLN A 130 5.98 11.47 -14.20
CA GLN A 130 6.62 11.80 -12.94
C GLN A 130 5.64 12.49 -11.98
N ASN A 131 4.78 13.35 -12.50
CA ASN A 131 3.77 14.02 -11.70
C ASN A 131 2.74 13.03 -11.15
N LEU A 132 2.42 11.98 -11.89
CA LEU A 132 1.53 10.93 -11.41
C LEU A 132 2.11 10.21 -10.19
N THR A 133 3.42 9.95 -10.18
CA THR A 133 4.05 9.32 -9.02
C THR A 133 3.97 10.23 -7.81
N SER A 134 4.24 11.53 -7.98
CA SER A 134 4.14 12.50 -6.89
C SER A 134 2.71 12.61 -6.37
N PHE A 135 1.74 12.63 -7.27
CA PHE A 135 0.33 12.67 -6.89
C PHE A 135 -0.05 11.44 -6.08
N SER A 136 0.40 10.25 -6.48
CA SER A 136 0.12 9.01 -5.76
C SER A 136 0.64 9.06 -4.34
N LEU A 137 1.85 9.56 -4.17
CA LEU A 137 2.48 9.66 -2.85
C LEU A 137 1.71 10.64 -1.96
N ASN A 138 1.40 11.82 -2.49
CA ASN A 138 0.67 12.84 -1.74
C ASN A 138 -0.74 12.39 -1.39
N ARG A 139 -1.37 11.63 -2.26
CA ARG A 139 -2.72 11.13 -2.04
C ARG A 139 -2.80 10.17 -0.85
N SER A 140 -1.72 9.42 -0.61
CA SER A 140 -1.69 8.43 0.46
C SER A 140 -1.45 9.05 1.83
N PHE A 141 -0.97 10.27 1.85
CA PHE A 141 -0.63 10.98 3.08
C PHE A 141 -1.48 12.24 3.22
#